data_ad449770e899cf8626c0a82c41710f5a
#
_entry.id   ad449770e899cf8626c0a82c41710f5a
#
_cell.length_a   1.000
_cell.length_b   1.000
_cell.length_c   1.000
_cell.angle_alpha   90.00
_cell.angle_beta   90.00
_cell.angle_gamma   90.00
#
_symmetry.space_group_name_H-M   'P 1'
#
loop_
_entity.id
_entity.type
_entity.pdbx_description
1 polymer ?
#
loop_
_entity_poly.entity_id
_entity_poly.type
_entity_poly.pdbx_seq_one_letter_code
_entity_poly.pdbx_strand_id
1 'polypeptide(L)'
;DVIDVVAIVSAILQFSTLDDCAAAAADTDSDGNVNVLDVIAIVNVILGGGTARADVSVPSSVELIQSANTLSYVTDVNGLVGFEMTLYHDGDCEFSLTKEAFVADYNTSGNTTKMVIVTEIGNELFTSTGEFEIVEVLAGSTEGVINASISIVPEVFGLSSAYPNPFNPTTSVELGMPNDGFVSVKVYNLMGQVVATLHEGNLTANSYSFTWDA
;
A
#
# COMPACT_ATOMS: atom_id res chain seq x y z
N ASP A 1 -15.54 7.32 -21.78
CA ASP A 1 -16.67 7.54 -20.84
C ASP A 1 -16.62 6.51 -19.71
N VAL A 2 -17.64 6.47 -18.82
CA VAL A 2 -17.68 5.52 -17.67
C VAL A 2 -17.73 4.05 -18.16
N ILE A 3 -18.33 3.78 -19.30
CA ILE A 3 -18.40 2.43 -19.87
C ILE A 3 -17.01 1.96 -20.28
N ASP A 4 -16.18 2.86 -20.80
CA ASP A 4 -14.79 2.54 -21.17
C ASP A 4 -13.98 2.17 -19.92
N VAL A 5 -14.18 2.91 -18.81
CA VAL A 5 -13.54 2.59 -17.52
C VAL A 5 -13.92 1.19 -17.06
N VAL A 6 -15.21 0.83 -17.09
CA VAL A 6 -15.70 -0.50 -16.70
C VAL A 6 -15.09 -1.59 -17.58
N ALA A 7 -14.99 -1.36 -18.90
CA ALA A 7 -14.41 -2.34 -19.83
C ALA A 7 -12.92 -2.58 -19.55
N ILE A 8 -12.15 -1.52 -19.30
CA ILE A 8 -10.72 -1.60 -18.98
C ILE A 8 -10.52 -2.31 -17.65
N VAL A 9 -11.23 -1.92 -16.60
CA VAL A 9 -11.14 -2.56 -15.27
C VAL A 9 -11.50 -4.05 -15.36
N SER A 10 -12.56 -4.40 -16.11
CA SER A 10 -12.93 -5.80 -16.34
C SER A 10 -11.82 -6.60 -17.04
N ALA A 11 -11.07 -5.97 -17.94
CA ALA A 11 -9.94 -6.63 -18.61
C ALA A 11 -8.74 -6.78 -17.66
N ILE A 12 -8.39 -5.75 -16.92
CA ILE A 12 -7.30 -5.80 -15.90
C ILE A 12 -7.59 -6.90 -14.87
N LEU A 13 -8.82 -6.99 -14.40
CA LEU A 13 -9.27 -7.99 -13.43
C LEU A 13 -9.54 -9.38 -14.03
N GLN A 14 -9.31 -9.54 -15.35
CA GLN A 14 -9.48 -10.80 -16.08
C GLN A 14 -10.92 -11.34 -16.10
N PHE A 15 -11.93 -10.49 -15.93
CA PHE A 15 -13.33 -10.84 -16.16
C PHE A 15 -13.65 -10.93 -17.65
N SER A 16 -12.95 -10.17 -18.48
CA SER A 16 -13.11 -10.12 -19.93
C SER A 16 -11.74 -9.97 -20.62
N THR A 17 -11.73 -10.13 -21.94
CA THR A 17 -10.56 -9.84 -22.77
C THR A 17 -10.92 -8.74 -23.75
N LEU A 18 -9.98 -7.83 -23.99
CA LEU A 18 -10.09 -6.85 -25.08
C LEU A 18 -9.55 -7.47 -26.36
N ASP A 19 -10.18 -7.17 -27.49
CA ASP A 19 -9.57 -7.45 -28.79
C ASP A 19 -8.43 -6.44 -29.07
N ASP A 20 -7.62 -6.70 -30.11
CA ASP A 20 -6.45 -5.88 -30.41
C ASP A 20 -6.79 -4.40 -30.63
N CYS A 21 -7.96 -4.10 -31.20
CA CYS A 21 -8.40 -2.74 -31.45
C CYS A 21 -8.85 -2.05 -30.16
N ALA A 22 -9.60 -2.77 -29.32
CA ALA A 22 -10.04 -2.27 -28.03
C ALA A 22 -8.86 -2.10 -27.05
N ALA A 23 -7.90 -3.03 -27.05
CA ALA A 23 -6.68 -2.92 -26.26
C ALA A 23 -5.84 -1.69 -26.65
N ALA A 24 -5.64 -1.47 -27.96
CA ALA A 24 -4.94 -0.29 -28.46
C ALA A 24 -5.67 1.03 -28.17
N ALA A 25 -7.00 1.01 -28.05
CA ALA A 25 -7.79 2.18 -27.67
C ALA A 25 -7.84 2.41 -26.15
N ALA A 26 -7.64 1.35 -25.36
CA ALA A 26 -7.58 1.38 -23.92
C ALA A 26 -6.22 1.85 -23.39
N ASP A 27 -5.14 1.56 -24.11
CA ASP A 27 -3.78 2.02 -23.81
C ASP A 27 -3.66 3.52 -24.13
N THR A 28 -3.99 4.35 -23.13
CA THR A 28 -4.12 5.80 -23.27
C THR A 28 -2.78 6.53 -23.26
N ASP A 29 -1.76 5.96 -22.62
CA ASP A 29 -0.41 6.49 -22.53
C ASP A 29 0.54 5.86 -23.59
N SER A 30 0.05 4.85 -24.34
CA SER A 30 0.76 4.18 -25.42
C SER A 30 2.04 3.47 -24.96
N ASP A 31 2.03 2.93 -23.74
CA ASP A 31 3.14 2.15 -23.17
C ASP A 31 3.11 0.65 -23.58
N GLY A 32 2.05 0.23 -24.23
CA GLY A 32 1.81 -1.13 -24.71
C GLY A 32 1.12 -2.03 -23.69
N ASN A 33 0.74 -1.51 -22.52
CA ASN A 33 0.05 -2.25 -21.47
C ASN A 33 -1.28 -1.57 -21.14
N VAL A 34 -2.30 -2.37 -20.86
CA VAL A 34 -3.57 -1.86 -20.33
C VAL A 34 -3.56 -2.10 -18.82
N ASN A 35 -3.45 -1.04 -18.06
CA ASN A 35 -3.28 -1.10 -16.60
C ASN A 35 -3.99 0.06 -15.88
N VAL A 36 -3.76 0.23 -14.57
CA VAL A 36 -4.43 1.27 -13.78
C VAL A 36 -4.10 2.69 -14.22
N LEU A 37 -2.97 2.93 -14.91
CA LEU A 37 -2.61 4.27 -15.40
C LEU A 37 -3.59 4.76 -16.46
N ASP A 38 -4.06 3.85 -17.33
CA ASP A 38 -5.09 4.16 -18.35
C ASP A 38 -6.42 4.50 -17.68
N VAL A 39 -6.77 3.78 -16.62
CA VAL A 39 -7.98 4.08 -15.83
C VAL A 39 -7.89 5.47 -15.22
N ILE A 40 -6.74 5.83 -14.62
CA ILE A 40 -6.50 7.17 -14.05
C ILE A 40 -6.66 8.25 -15.12
N ALA A 41 -6.07 8.05 -16.30
CA ALA A 41 -6.14 9.02 -17.39
C ALA A 41 -7.60 9.28 -17.81
N ILE A 42 -8.40 8.22 -17.98
CA ILE A 42 -9.81 8.35 -18.34
C ILE A 42 -10.64 8.97 -17.22
N VAL A 43 -10.43 8.56 -15.97
CA VAL A 43 -11.11 9.14 -14.80
C VAL A 43 -10.78 10.64 -14.70
N ASN A 44 -9.52 11.02 -14.85
CA ASN A 44 -9.10 12.41 -14.85
C ASN A 44 -9.84 13.25 -15.93
N VAL A 45 -9.97 12.72 -17.14
CA VAL A 45 -10.74 13.38 -18.21
C VAL A 45 -12.22 13.51 -17.83
N ILE A 46 -12.84 12.46 -17.27
CA ILE A 46 -14.25 12.48 -16.84
C ILE A 46 -14.47 13.52 -15.76
N LEU A 47 -13.54 13.69 -14.83
CA LEU A 47 -13.59 14.68 -13.76
C LEU A 47 -13.29 16.12 -14.23
N GLY A 48 -13.12 16.34 -15.54
CA GLY A 48 -12.80 17.65 -16.11
C GLY A 48 -11.31 17.98 -16.05
N GLY A 49 -10.47 16.97 -15.94
CA GLY A 49 -9.01 17.08 -16.06
C GLY A 49 -8.61 17.58 -17.44
N GLY A 50 -7.53 18.30 -17.51
CA GLY A 50 -7.06 19.13 -18.62
C GLY A 50 -6.80 20.53 -18.09
N THR A 51 -7.10 21.57 -18.84
CA THR A 51 -6.83 22.97 -18.43
C THR A 51 -7.61 23.46 -17.20
N ALA A 52 -8.68 22.76 -16.79
CA ALA A 52 -9.53 23.15 -15.66
C ALA A 52 -8.99 22.71 -14.29
N ARG A 53 -8.04 21.75 -14.24
CA ARG A 53 -7.42 21.24 -12.99
C ARG A 53 -5.94 21.63 -12.83
N ALA A 54 -5.51 22.70 -13.50
CA ALA A 54 -4.11 23.15 -13.52
C ALA A 54 -3.53 23.49 -12.12
N ASP A 55 -4.36 23.65 -11.09
CA ASP A 55 -3.94 23.98 -9.73
C ASP A 55 -3.97 22.76 -8.77
N VAL A 56 -4.23 21.53 -9.25
CA VAL A 56 -4.24 20.34 -8.41
C VAL A 56 -2.81 19.78 -8.34
N SER A 57 -2.28 19.68 -7.13
CA SER A 57 -1.02 19.00 -6.90
C SER A 57 -1.11 17.54 -7.30
N VAL A 58 -0.03 17.00 -7.91
CA VAL A 58 0.01 15.61 -8.36
C VAL A 58 0.88 14.81 -7.38
N PRO A 59 0.36 13.72 -6.82
CA PRO A 59 1.17 12.85 -5.97
C PRO A 59 2.38 12.28 -6.72
N SER A 60 3.54 12.29 -6.06
CA SER A 60 4.79 11.73 -6.59
C SER A 60 5.22 10.46 -5.85
N SER A 61 4.65 10.22 -4.67
CA SER A 61 4.90 9.06 -3.85
C SER A 61 3.69 8.68 -3.02
N VAL A 62 3.61 7.41 -2.68
CA VAL A 62 2.58 6.84 -1.81
C VAL A 62 3.21 5.87 -0.83
N GLU A 63 2.78 5.94 0.41
CA GLU A 63 3.04 4.94 1.42
C GLU A 63 1.76 4.12 1.68
N LEU A 64 1.82 2.83 1.42
CA LEU A 64 0.78 1.88 1.76
C LEU A 64 1.00 1.42 3.20
N ILE A 65 -0.01 1.55 4.03
CA ILE A 65 0.04 1.20 5.45
C ILE A 65 -0.84 -0.02 5.64
N GLN A 66 -0.19 -1.16 5.83
CA GLN A 66 -0.85 -2.44 6.06
C GLN A 66 -0.93 -2.72 7.56
N SER A 67 -2.13 -2.89 8.08
CA SER A 67 -2.40 -3.59 9.34
C SER A 67 -2.98 -4.97 9.03
N ALA A 68 -3.22 -5.84 10.04
CA ALA A 68 -3.61 -7.24 9.77
C ALA A 68 -4.72 -7.40 8.73
N ASN A 69 -5.77 -6.60 8.83
CA ASN A 69 -6.98 -6.74 8.01
C ASN A 69 -7.35 -5.47 7.25
N THR A 70 -6.48 -4.46 7.20
CA THR A 70 -6.78 -3.17 6.55
C THR A 70 -5.58 -2.71 5.75
N LEU A 71 -5.83 -2.22 4.54
CA LEU A 71 -4.86 -1.47 3.76
C LEU A 71 -5.33 -0.02 3.63
N SER A 72 -4.47 0.89 4.03
CA SER A 72 -4.63 2.32 3.86
C SER A 72 -3.43 2.93 3.16
N TYR A 73 -3.52 4.20 2.79
CA TYR A 73 -2.44 4.88 2.10
C TYR A 73 -2.29 6.34 2.56
N VAL A 74 -1.09 6.87 2.38
CA VAL A 74 -0.77 8.30 2.52
C VAL A 74 0.03 8.75 1.31
N THR A 75 -0.27 9.92 0.79
CA THR A 75 0.46 10.56 -0.31
C THR A 75 1.15 11.84 0.18
N ASP A 76 2.18 12.25 -0.53
CA ASP A 76 2.91 13.51 -0.27
C ASP A 76 2.01 14.75 -0.47
N VAL A 77 1.06 14.68 -1.39
CA VAL A 77 0.04 15.72 -1.65
C VAL A 77 -1.29 15.07 -2.02
N ASN A 78 -2.40 15.77 -1.79
CA ASN A 78 -3.71 15.30 -2.22
C ASN A 78 -3.82 15.34 -3.74
N GLY A 79 -4.39 14.30 -4.33
CA GLY A 79 -4.59 14.19 -5.76
C GLY A 79 -5.10 12.83 -6.18
N LEU A 80 -5.41 12.68 -7.46
CA LEU A 80 -5.88 11.41 -8.01
C LEU A 80 -4.76 10.39 -8.03
N VAL A 81 -4.99 9.26 -7.37
CA VAL A 81 -4.10 8.11 -7.33
C VAL A 81 -4.85 6.84 -7.71
N GLY A 82 -4.15 5.91 -8.32
CA GLY A 82 -4.69 4.60 -8.65
C GLY A 82 -3.73 3.50 -8.24
N PHE A 83 -4.31 2.37 -7.91
CA PHE A 83 -3.63 1.17 -7.47
C PHE A 83 -4.12 -0.03 -8.26
N GLU A 84 -3.19 -0.78 -8.83
CA GLU A 84 -3.42 -2.14 -9.30
C GLU A 84 -2.58 -3.04 -8.41
N MET A 85 -3.22 -3.98 -7.73
CA MET A 85 -2.56 -4.83 -6.75
C MET A 85 -2.90 -6.30 -6.98
N THR A 86 -1.92 -7.15 -6.71
CA THR A 86 -2.10 -8.58 -6.57
C THR A 86 -1.82 -8.97 -5.12
N LEU A 87 -2.81 -9.54 -4.47
CA LEU A 87 -2.74 -9.99 -3.09
C LEU A 87 -2.75 -11.51 -3.03
N TYR A 88 -1.98 -12.09 -2.13
CA TYR A 88 -2.08 -13.47 -1.71
C TYR A 88 -2.76 -13.55 -0.34
N HIS A 89 -3.61 -14.57 -0.14
CA HIS A 89 -4.27 -14.85 1.13
C HIS A 89 -4.54 -16.34 1.29
N ASP A 90 -4.60 -16.81 2.51
CA ASP A 90 -4.93 -18.20 2.81
C ASP A 90 -6.46 -18.35 3.00
N GLY A 91 -7.04 -19.35 2.30
CA GLY A 91 -8.45 -19.69 2.42
C GLY A 91 -9.40 -18.63 1.87
N ASP A 92 -10.64 -18.65 2.35
CA ASP A 92 -11.69 -17.73 1.94
C ASP A 92 -11.44 -16.36 2.61
N CYS A 93 -11.04 -15.38 1.81
CA CYS A 93 -10.83 -14.00 2.23
C CYS A 93 -11.78 -13.09 1.43
N GLU A 94 -12.62 -12.35 2.13
CA GLU A 94 -13.52 -11.36 1.54
C GLU A 94 -12.94 -9.96 1.73
N PHE A 95 -13.06 -9.12 0.70
CA PHE A 95 -12.57 -7.76 0.70
C PHE A 95 -13.74 -6.78 0.64
N SER A 96 -13.73 -5.80 1.53
CA SER A 96 -14.66 -4.66 1.52
C SER A 96 -13.91 -3.42 1.06
N LEU A 97 -14.14 -3.02 -0.19
CA LEU A 97 -13.48 -1.86 -0.80
C LEU A 97 -14.05 -0.54 -0.28
N THR A 98 -13.21 0.50 -0.28
CA THR A 98 -13.63 1.85 0.06
C THR A 98 -14.78 2.34 -0.81
N LYS A 99 -15.69 3.12 -0.22
CA LYS A 99 -16.83 3.73 -0.93
C LYS A 99 -16.49 5.11 -1.50
N GLU A 100 -15.33 5.63 -1.18
CA GLU A 100 -14.87 6.96 -1.58
C GLU A 100 -14.10 6.95 -2.91
N ALA A 101 -13.82 5.75 -3.45
CA ALA A 101 -13.14 5.58 -4.73
C ALA A 101 -14.07 5.90 -5.91
N PHE A 102 -13.51 6.47 -6.97
CA PHE A 102 -14.17 6.61 -8.27
C PHE A 102 -14.31 5.25 -8.97
N VAL A 103 -13.31 4.40 -8.77
CA VAL A 103 -13.26 3.03 -9.28
C VAL A 103 -12.72 2.14 -8.16
N ALA A 104 -13.43 1.08 -7.84
CA ALA A 104 -12.94 0.04 -6.94
C ALA A 104 -13.61 -1.28 -7.29
N ASP A 105 -12.82 -2.26 -7.67
CA ASP A 105 -13.29 -3.61 -8.00
C ASP A 105 -12.15 -4.62 -7.82
N TYR A 106 -12.50 -5.90 -7.65
CA TYR A 106 -11.52 -6.97 -7.51
C TYR A 106 -12.04 -8.30 -8.05
N ASN A 107 -11.12 -9.19 -8.37
CA ASN A 107 -11.39 -10.57 -8.78
C ASN A 107 -10.50 -11.52 -7.99
N THR A 108 -11.13 -12.52 -7.36
CA THR A 108 -10.44 -13.58 -6.61
C THR A 108 -10.43 -14.87 -7.39
N SER A 109 -9.24 -15.46 -7.52
CA SER A 109 -9.05 -16.78 -8.13
C SER A 109 -8.16 -17.63 -7.21
N GLY A 110 -8.76 -18.60 -6.52
CA GLY A 110 -8.07 -19.38 -5.49
C GLY A 110 -7.56 -18.48 -4.34
N ASN A 111 -6.28 -18.54 -4.05
CA ASN A 111 -5.62 -17.78 -2.99
C ASN A 111 -5.07 -16.41 -3.46
N THR A 112 -5.44 -15.98 -4.66
CA THR A 112 -4.95 -14.74 -5.23
C THR A 112 -6.10 -13.82 -5.58
N THR A 113 -6.02 -12.56 -5.14
CA THR A 113 -6.96 -11.50 -5.48
C THR A 113 -6.25 -10.40 -6.24
N LYS A 114 -6.76 -10.08 -7.42
CA LYS A 114 -6.34 -8.90 -8.18
C LYS A 114 -7.35 -7.80 -7.98
N MET A 115 -6.90 -6.56 -7.72
CA MET A 115 -7.80 -5.42 -7.51
C MET A 115 -7.31 -4.16 -8.18
N VAL A 116 -8.26 -3.29 -8.53
CA VAL A 116 -8.03 -1.96 -9.09
C VAL A 116 -8.82 -0.95 -8.26
N ILE A 117 -8.14 0.07 -7.76
CA ILE A 117 -8.76 1.16 -6.99
C ILE A 117 -8.23 2.49 -7.51
N VAL A 118 -9.13 3.43 -7.86
CA VAL A 118 -8.77 4.81 -8.22
C VAL A 118 -9.53 5.77 -7.33
N THR A 119 -8.82 6.61 -6.59
CA THR A 119 -9.35 7.50 -5.57
C THR A 119 -8.62 8.83 -5.54
N GLU A 120 -9.23 9.85 -4.97
CA GLU A 120 -8.60 11.17 -4.73
C GLU A 120 -8.70 11.56 -3.26
N ILE A 121 -9.65 10.98 -2.55
CA ILE A 121 -10.02 11.32 -1.18
C ILE A 121 -10.09 10.03 -0.37
N GLY A 122 -9.79 10.13 0.91
CA GLY A 122 -9.78 8.99 1.82
C GLY A 122 -8.39 8.40 1.98
N ASN A 123 -8.24 7.60 3.02
CA ASN A 123 -6.97 6.95 3.35
C ASN A 123 -7.10 5.42 3.32
N GLU A 124 -8.31 4.88 3.54
CA GLU A 124 -8.56 3.45 3.51
C GLU A 124 -8.86 2.99 2.09
N LEU A 125 -8.16 1.95 1.64
CA LEU A 125 -8.40 1.29 0.36
C LEU A 125 -9.38 0.14 0.51
N PHE A 126 -9.16 -0.72 1.50
CA PHE A 126 -10.05 -1.82 1.80
C PHE A 126 -9.83 -2.39 3.21
N THR A 127 -10.80 -3.19 3.66
CA THR A 127 -10.67 -4.12 4.78
C THR A 127 -10.88 -5.55 4.28
N SER A 128 -10.28 -6.53 4.96
CA SER A 128 -10.40 -7.96 4.65
C SER A 128 -10.91 -8.74 5.86
N THR A 129 -11.45 -9.94 5.61
CA THR A 129 -11.84 -10.87 6.69
C THR A 129 -10.69 -11.73 7.19
N GLY A 130 -9.58 -11.79 6.47
CA GLY A 130 -8.37 -12.56 6.79
C GLY A 130 -7.10 -11.78 6.51
N GLU A 131 -5.98 -12.35 6.93
CA GLU A 131 -4.65 -11.82 6.61
C GLU A 131 -4.36 -11.92 5.12
N PHE A 132 -3.62 -10.95 4.60
CA PHE A 132 -3.21 -10.90 3.21
C PHE A 132 -1.76 -10.42 3.09
N GLU A 133 -1.13 -10.77 2.00
CA GLU A 133 0.20 -10.30 1.59
C GLU A 133 0.10 -9.58 0.26
N ILE A 134 0.73 -8.42 0.14
CA ILE A 134 0.84 -7.70 -1.13
C ILE A 134 1.99 -8.33 -1.93
N VAL A 135 1.63 -9.05 -3.01
CA VAL A 135 2.60 -9.71 -3.90
C VAL A 135 3.15 -8.71 -4.91
N GLU A 136 2.28 -7.87 -5.45
CA GLU A 136 2.62 -6.88 -6.45
C GLU A 136 1.73 -5.64 -6.29
N VAL A 137 2.31 -4.47 -6.49
CA VAL A 137 1.58 -3.21 -6.53
C VAL A 137 2.14 -2.30 -7.61
N LEU A 138 1.26 -1.81 -8.47
CA LEU A 138 1.48 -0.69 -9.36
C LEU A 138 0.69 0.50 -8.82
N ALA A 139 1.37 1.58 -8.48
CA ALA A 139 0.74 2.82 -8.06
C ALA A 139 1.00 3.92 -9.09
N GLY A 140 0.00 4.73 -9.35
CA GLY A 140 0.09 5.79 -10.35
C GLY A 140 -0.68 7.05 -9.99
N SER A 141 -0.33 8.12 -10.67
CA SER A 141 -1.02 9.41 -10.66
C SER A 141 -1.30 9.86 -12.09
N THR A 142 -1.80 11.07 -12.26
CA THR A 142 -2.04 11.65 -13.62
C THR A 142 -0.75 11.94 -14.41
N GLU A 143 0.41 11.85 -13.78
CA GLU A 143 1.72 12.02 -14.44
C GLU A 143 2.46 10.69 -14.69
N GLY A 144 1.83 9.55 -14.34
CA GLY A 144 2.37 8.21 -14.58
C GLY A 144 2.64 7.45 -13.27
N VAL A 145 3.57 6.49 -13.34
CA VAL A 145 3.94 5.64 -12.19
C VAL A 145 4.54 6.47 -11.08
N ILE A 146 4.11 6.21 -9.84
CA ILE A 146 4.67 6.83 -8.63
C ILE A 146 5.32 5.76 -7.73
N ASN A 147 6.26 6.22 -6.89
CA ASN A 147 6.93 5.33 -5.95
C ASN A 147 5.98 4.89 -4.85
N ALA A 148 5.79 3.58 -4.71
CA ALA A 148 5.04 2.97 -3.62
C ALA A 148 5.99 2.36 -2.59
N SER A 149 5.77 2.68 -1.32
CA SER A 149 6.40 2.00 -0.18
C SER A 149 5.34 1.30 0.65
N ILE A 150 5.70 0.24 1.34
CA ILE A 150 4.79 -0.53 2.19
C ILE A 150 5.32 -0.50 3.62
N SER A 151 4.50 -0.03 4.55
CA SER A 151 4.74 -0.06 6.00
C SER A 151 3.76 -1.03 6.65
N ILE A 152 4.28 -1.96 7.44
CA ILE A 152 3.46 -2.92 8.18
C ILE A 152 3.34 -2.43 9.61
N VAL A 153 2.12 -2.12 10.04
CA VAL A 153 1.80 -1.71 11.40
C VAL A 153 1.45 -2.95 12.24
N PRO A 154 2.24 -3.27 13.27
CA PRO A 154 1.96 -4.39 14.14
C PRO A 154 0.67 -4.17 14.93
N GLU A 155 -0.10 -5.24 15.16
CA GLU A 155 -1.32 -5.17 16.00
C GLU A 155 -1.02 -5.03 17.49
N VAL A 156 0.12 -5.55 17.91
CA VAL A 156 0.47 -5.67 19.32
C VAL A 156 1.78 -4.95 19.62
N PHE A 157 1.75 -4.11 20.65
CA PHE A 157 2.99 -3.58 21.20
C PHE A 157 3.83 -4.73 21.79
N GLY A 158 5.05 -4.88 21.31
CA GLY A 158 5.92 -5.95 21.74
C GLY A 158 7.36 -5.80 21.29
N LEU A 159 8.25 -6.45 22.03
CA LEU A 159 9.67 -6.53 21.68
C LEU A 159 9.99 -8.00 21.37
N SER A 160 10.63 -8.25 20.23
CA SER A 160 11.09 -9.59 19.85
C SER A 160 12.22 -10.07 20.76
N SER A 161 12.51 -11.37 20.70
CA SER A 161 13.76 -11.89 21.26
C SER A 161 14.95 -11.36 20.46
N ALA A 162 16.05 -11.06 21.16
CA ALA A 162 17.28 -10.66 20.52
C ALA A 162 17.83 -11.78 19.61
N TYR A 163 18.18 -11.44 18.36
CA TYR A 163 18.74 -12.39 17.40
C TYR A 163 19.89 -11.73 16.60
N PRO A 164 21.03 -12.46 16.42
CA PRO A 164 21.35 -13.77 16.97
C PRO A 164 21.51 -13.74 18.51
N ASN A 165 21.27 -14.90 19.15
CA ASN A 165 21.54 -15.09 20.55
C ASN A 165 21.98 -16.58 20.79
N PRO A 166 23.25 -16.88 21.16
CA PRO A 166 24.32 -15.92 21.47
C PRO A 166 24.77 -15.10 20.28
N PHE A 167 25.33 -13.91 20.52
CA PHE A 167 25.74 -12.97 19.52
C PHE A 167 27.26 -12.67 19.58
N ASN A 168 27.86 -12.17 18.47
CA ASN A 168 29.26 -11.76 18.38
C ASN A 168 29.50 -10.83 17.15
N PRO A 169 29.80 -9.56 17.32
CA PRO A 169 29.56 -8.75 18.53
C PRO A 169 28.17 -8.15 18.58
N THR A 170 27.34 -8.31 17.54
CA THR A 170 26.06 -7.60 17.35
C THR A 170 24.84 -8.52 17.51
N THR A 171 23.76 -7.95 18.02
CA THR A 171 22.44 -8.55 18.03
C THR A 171 21.38 -7.48 17.75
N SER A 172 20.21 -7.88 17.26
CA SER A 172 19.10 -6.97 16.98
C SER A 172 17.83 -7.42 17.67
N VAL A 173 16.99 -6.45 18.01
CA VAL A 173 15.64 -6.65 18.52
C VAL A 173 14.66 -5.87 17.65
N GLU A 174 13.47 -6.41 17.43
CA GLU A 174 12.39 -5.75 16.72
C GLU A 174 11.33 -5.28 17.70
N LEU A 175 10.91 -4.03 17.58
CA LEU A 175 9.85 -3.41 18.35
C LEU A 175 8.64 -3.18 17.46
N GLY A 176 7.51 -3.79 17.80
CA GLY A 176 6.22 -3.52 17.18
C GLY A 176 5.49 -2.40 17.92
N MET A 177 5.09 -1.37 17.18
CA MET A 177 4.33 -0.21 17.70
C MET A 177 2.98 -0.13 16.97
N PRO A 178 1.86 -0.54 17.60
CA PRO A 178 0.53 -0.40 16.99
C PRO A 178 0.00 1.04 16.98
N ASN A 179 0.55 1.91 17.82
CA ASN A 179 0.15 3.30 17.96
C ASN A 179 1.37 4.18 18.21
N ASP A 180 1.24 5.45 17.89
CA ASP A 180 2.24 6.47 18.21
C ASP A 180 2.46 6.57 19.72
N GLY A 181 3.70 6.71 20.14
CA GLY A 181 4.00 6.84 21.54
C GLY A 181 5.46 7.08 21.88
N PHE A 182 5.71 7.44 23.14
CA PHE A 182 7.06 7.56 23.66
C PHE A 182 7.60 6.18 24.02
N VAL A 183 8.80 5.87 23.53
CA VAL A 183 9.47 4.58 23.75
C VAL A 183 10.88 4.79 24.27
N SER A 184 11.27 3.90 25.21
CA SER A 184 12.64 3.80 25.69
C SER A 184 13.09 2.33 25.61
N VAL A 185 14.05 2.04 24.71
CA VAL A 185 14.65 0.72 24.53
C VAL A 185 16.05 0.74 25.14
N LYS A 186 16.25 0.00 26.22
CA LYS A 186 17.49 0.00 27.00
C LYS A 186 18.00 -1.42 27.24
N VAL A 187 19.31 -1.58 27.23
CA VAL A 187 20.01 -2.82 27.57
C VAL A 187 20.51 -2.73 29.01
N TYR A 188 20.28 -3.80 29.76
CA TYR A 188 20.67 -3.89 31.17
C TYR A 188 21.63 -5.05 31.40
N ASN A 189 22.58 -4.86 32.31
CA ASN A 189 23.39 -5.96 32.81
C ASN A 189 22.65 -6.76 33.89
N LEU A 190 23.26 -7.85 34.37
CA LEU A 190 22.67 -8.72 35.42
C LEU A 190 22.46 -8.01 36.75
N MET A 191 23.09 -6.87 37.00
CA MET A 191 22.90 -6.02 38.18
C MET A 191 21.80 -4.99 38.03
N GLY A 192 21.10 -4.96 36.87
CA GLY A 192 20.04 -4.01 36.59
C GLY A 192 20.53 -2.60 36.17
N GLN A 193 21.80 -2.43 35.86
CA GLN A 193 22.35 -1.16 35.38
C GLN A 193 22.17 -1.06 33.88
N VAL A 194 21.79 0.12 33.40
CA VAL A 194 21.73 0.42 31.97
C VAL A 194 23.14 0.43 31.38
N VAL A 195 23.38 -0.41 30.39
CA VAL A 195 24.68 -0.50 29.68
C VAL A 195 24.60 0.15 28.30
N ALA A 196 23.41 0.19 27.70
CA ALA A 196 23.15 0.92 26.46
C ALA A 196 21.70 1.43 26.40
N THR A 197 21.49 2.55 25.75
CA THR A 197 20.18 3.07 25.33
C THR A 197 20.13 3.00 23.82
N LEU A 198 19.29 2.11 23.27
CA LEU A 198 19.17 1.93 21.83
C LEU A 198 18.24 2.96 21.21
N HIS A 199 17.18 3.35 21.95
CA HIS A 199 16.27 4.41 21.57
C HIS A 199 15.65 5.07 22.80
N GLU A 200 15.40 6.40 22.70
CA GLU A 200 14.61 7.14 23.69
C GLU A 200 13.94 8.33 22.98
N GLY A 201 12.63 8.26 22.75
CA GLY A 201 11.88 9.27 21.99
C GLY A 201 10.49 8.82 21.58
N ASN A 202 9.79 9.71 20.85
CA ASN A 202 8.52 9.37 20.22
C ASN A 202 8.75 8.59 18.92
N LEU A 203 7.99 7.51 18.74
CA LEU A 203 7.91 6.73 17.52
C LEU A 203 6.45 6.71 17.04
N THR A 204 6.27 6.67 15.74
CA THR A 204 4.96 6.44 15.11
C THR A 204 4.62 4.95 15.08
N ALA A 205 3.36 4.62 14.80
CA ALA A 205 2.92 3.25 14.60
C ALA A 205 3.71 2.61 13.44
N ASN A 206 4.54 1.61 13.74
CA ASN A 206 5.37 0.89 12.77
C ASN A 206 6.16 -0.24 13.46
N SER A 207 6.92 -1.01 12.67
CA SER A 207 7.96 -1.93 13.16
C SER A 207 9.34 -1.27 13.09
N TYR A 208 10.11 -1.39 14.17
CA TYR A 208 11.45 -0.80 14.29
C TYR A 208 12.48 -1.86 14.66
N SER A 209 13.62 -1.84 14.00
CA SER A 209 14.76 -2.70 14.34
C SER A 209 15.86 -1.89 15.03
N PHE A 210 16.32 -2.37 16.19
CA PHE A 210 17.41 -1.77 16.95
C PHE A 210 18.55 -2.77 17.07
N THR A 211 19.75 -2.36 16.68
CA THR A 211 20.95 -3.17 16.76
C THR A 211 21.81 -2.74 17.95
N TRP A 212 22.28 -3.69 18.71
CA TRP A 212 23.24 -3.50 19.80
C TRP A 212 24.56 -4.17 19.47
N ASP A 213 25.66 -3.40 19.59
CA ASP A 213 27.04 -3.83 19.47
C ASP A 213 27.69 -3.74 20.86
N ALA A 214 28.20 -4.88 21.37
CA ALA A 214 28.66 -5.01 22.76
C ALA A 214 30.17 -5.14 22.92
#